data_dca2c5e10b202586e61459cbc3754362
#
_entry.id   dca2c5e10b202586e61459cbc3754362
#
_cell.length_a   1.000
_cell.length_b   1.000
_cell.length_c   1.000
_cell.angle_alpha   90.00
_cell.angle_beta   90.00
_cell.angle_gamma   90.00
#
_symmetry.space_group_name_H-M   'P 1'
#
loop_
_entity.id
_entity.type
_entity.pdbx_description
1 polymer ?
#
loop_
_entity_poly.entity_id
_entity_poly.type
_entity_poly.pdbx_seq_one_letter_code
_entity_poly.pdbx_strand_id
1 'polypeptide(L)'
;SSVSQLKGNIKKEIQKIREEILYHTAFIETALDDPEHISVDGYGEMLEVVVEDHMKSLKHLLSTCDDGRMIKEGIKTVIVGKPNAGKSSLLNVLLGEERAIVTEIAGTTRDVLEEHMNLQGISLNIVDTAGIRDTEDVVEKIGVDRAKENAKDADLIMYVIDASAPLDENDDDIMRMIYGRKAIILLNKADLNTILGKDEIKKKYSEINQLDSCDIFPAIIEISAKNGQGIGELEQTLKEMFFEGKISFNDEIYITNVRHKTALNNAYEALKKVKESIDMGMPEDFYSIDLMDAYEELGSITGETIGEDLVNEIFSKFCMGK
;
A
#
# COMPACT_ATOMS: atom_id res chain seq x y z
N SER A 1 2.31 -17.95 -19.05
CA SER A 1 0.86 -18.25 -19.19
C SER A 1 0.02 -17.83 -17.99
N SER A 2 0.50 -17.91 -16.74
CA SER A 2 -0.26 -17.44 -15.56
C SER A 2 -0.51 -15.93 -15.55
N VAL A 3 0.48 -15.12 -15.90
CA VAL A 3 0.37 -13.64 -15.95
C VAL A 3 -0.67 -13.15 -16.97
N SER A 4 -0.87 -13.87 -18.08
CA SER A 4 -1.88 -13.51 -19.07
C SER A 4 -3.31 -13.86 -18.63
N GLN A 5 -3.48 -14.96 -17.88
CA GLN A 5 -4.76 -15.32 -17.27
C GLN A 5 -5.16 -14.36 -16.14
N LEU A 6 -4.18 -13.90 -15.36
CA LEU A 6 -4.33 -12.95 -14.27
C LEU A 6 -4.79 -11.57 -14.75
N LYS A 7 -4.14 -11.04 -15.80
CA LYS A 7 -4.61 -9.80 -16.48
C LYS A 7 -6.05 -9.96 -17.01
N GLY A 8 -6.41 -11.17 -17.43
CA GLY A 8 -7.75 -11.48 -17.89
C GLY A 8 -8.83 -11.42 -16.79
N ASN A 9 -8.50 -11.79 -15.55
CA ASN A 9 -9.45 -11.78 -14.44
C ASN A 9 -9.73 -10.36 -13.92
N ILE A 10 -8.70 -9.51 -13.75
CA ILE A 10 -8.90 -8.10 -13.42
C ILE A 10 -9.75 -7.42 -14.49
N LYS A 11 -9.37 -7.62 -15.75
CA LYS A 11 -10.12 -7.03 -16.87
C LYS A 11 -11.58 -7.46 -16.83
N LYS A 12 -11.87 -8.72 -16.55
CA LYS A 12 -13.24 -9.23 -16.41
C LYS A 12 -13.99 -8.61 -15.24
N GLU A 13 -13.34 -8.45 -14.08
CA GLU A 13 -13.97 -7.85 -12.91
C GLU A 13 -14.27 -6.36 -13.15
N ILE A 14 -13.32 -5.61 -13.68
CA ILE A 14 -13.53 -4.21 -14.07
C ILE A 14 -14.62 -4.10 -15.13
N GLN A 15 -14.63 -4.99 -16.10
CA GLN A 15 -15.63 -4.99 -17.16
C GLN A 15 -17.02 -5.27 -16.61
N LYS A 16 -17.16 -6.23 -15.67
CA LYS A 16 -18.43 -6.49 -14.98
C LYS A 16 -18.94 -5.24 -14.26
N ILE A 17 -18.08 -4.57 -13.48
CA ILE A 17 -18.45 -3.32 -12.78
C ILE A 17 -18.92 -2.26 -13.79
N ARG A 18 -18.18 -2.08 -14.87
CA ARG A 18 -18.54 -1.13 -15.94
C ARG A 18 -19.90 -1.44 -16.58
N GLU A 19 -20.16 -2.71 -16.89
CA GLU A 19 -21.43 -3.13 -17.48
C GLU A 19 -22.61 -2.86 -16.54
N GLU A 20 -22.45 -3.11 -15.23
CA GLU A 20 -23.48 -2.83 -14.24
C GLU A 20 -23.68 -1.33 -14.04
N ILE A 21 -22.63 -0.52 -13.99
CA ILE A 21 -22.71 0.95 -13.94
C ILE A 21 -23.48 1.49 -15.16
N LEU A 22 -23.11 1.02 -16.34
CA LEU A 22 -23.75 1.47 -17.58
C LEU A 22 -25.23 1.06 -17.64
N TYR A 23 -25.57 -0.14 -17.16
CA TYR A 23 -26.96 -0.58 -17.02
C TYR A 23 -27.78 0.37 -16.14
N HIS A 24 -27.26 0.72 -14.95
CA HIS A 24 -27.95 1.60 -14.03
C HIS A 24 -28.05 3.03 -14.55
N THR A 25 -27.01 3.55 -15.20
CA THR A 25 -27.06 4.85 -15.85
C THR A 25 -28.13 4.90 -16.94
N ALA A 26 -28.15 3.89 -17.82
CA ALA A 26 -29.15 3.82 -18.90
C ALA A 26 -30.57 3.68 -18.34
N PHE A 27 -30.78 2.95 -17.25
CA PHE A 27 -32.07 2.86 -16.60
C PHE A 27 -32.55 4.22 -16.07
N ILE A 28 -31.68 4.94 -15.36
CA ILE A 28 -31.99 6.29 -14.83
C ILE A 28 -32.36 7.24 -15.95
N GLU A 29 -31.52 7.33 -17.01
CA GLU A 29 -31.79 8.20 -18.15
C GLU A 29 -33.12 7.85 -18.83
N THR A 30 -33.42 6.56 -19.01
CA THR A 30 -34.69 6.13 -19.60
C THR A 30 -35.89 6.48 -18.74
N ALA A 31 -35.74 6.33 -17.41
CA ALA A 31 -36.82 6.67 -16.48
C ALA A 31 -37.09 8.18 -16.41
N LEU A 32 -36.03 9.00 -16.54
CA LEU A 32 -36.16 10.46 -16.61
C LEU A 32 -36.83 10.91 -17.90
N ASP A 33 -36.59 10.19 -19.01
CA ASP A 33 -37.22 10.47 -20.30
C ASP A 33 -38.69 10.03 -20.36
N ASP A 34 -39.09 8.99 -19.66
CA ASP A 34 -40.44 8.40 -19.67
C ASP A 34 -40.99 8.18 -18.24
N PRO A 35 -41.14 9.25 -17.45
CA PRO A 35 -41.52 9.14 -16.04
C PRO A 35 -42.97 8.66 -15.82
N GLU A 36 -43.82 8.69 -16.87
CA GLU A 36 -45.18 8.19 -16.79
C GLU A 36 -45.26 6.65 -16.77
N HIS A 37 -44.24 5.98 -17.34
CA HIS A 37 -44.22 4.52 -17.50
C HIS A 37 -43.15 3.82 -16.68
N ILE A 38 -42.10 4.55 -16.24
CA ILE A 38 -40.97 3.99 -15.48
C ILE A 38 -40.85 4.74 -14.17
N SER A 39 -41.12 4.04 -13.05
CA SER A 39 -40.95 4.62 -11.71
C SER A 39 -39.52 4.39 -11.22
N VAL A 40 -38.98 5.42 -10.57
CA VAL A 40 -37.71 5.38 -9.84
C VAL A 40 -37.91 5.26 -8.32
N ASP A 41 -39.15 5.06 -7.85
CA ASP A 41 -39.45 4.92 -6.43
C ASP A 41 -38.67 3.76 -5.81
N GLY A 42 -37.89 4.04 -4.75
CA GLY A 42 -37.04 3.05 -4.08
C GLY A 42 -35.79 2.63 -4.88
N TYR A 43 -35.57 3.23 -6.05
CA TYR A 43 -34.41 2.89 -6.88
C TYR A 43 -33.08 3.28 -6.23
N GLY A 44 -33.03 4.42 -5.55
CA GLY A 44 -31.86 4.87 -4.82
C GLY A 44 -31.36 3.85 -3.81
N GLU A 45 -32.26 3.27 -3.01
CA GLU A 45 -31.93 2.24 -2.01
C GLU A 45 -31.37 0.96 -2.66
N MET A 46 -31.91 0.55 -3.80
CA MET A 46 -31.42 -0.60 -4.54
C MET A 46 -30.06 -0.31 -5.18
N LEU A 47 -29.88 0.86 -5.75
CA LEU A 47 -28.63 1.30 -6.35
C LEU A 47 -27.52 1.44 -5.30
N GLU A 48 -27.85 1.88 -4.09
CA GLU A 48 -26.90 1.98 -2.98
C GLU A 48 -26.23 0.64 -2.68
N VAL A 49 -26.98 -0.44 -2.64
CA VAL A 49 -26.43 -1.80 -2.42
C VAL A 49 -25.43 -2.18 -3.52
N VAL A 50 -25.76 -1.89 -4.77
CA VAL A 50 -24.87 -2.18 -5.91
C VAL A 50 -23.59 -1.33 -5.84
N VAL A 51 -23.73 -0.03 -5.55
CA VAL A 51 -22.59 0.90 -5.41
C VAL A 51 -21.68 0.47 -4.27
N GLU A 52 -22.21 0.08 -3.13
CA GLU A 52 -21.41 -0.42 -2.01
C GLU A 52 -20.64 -1.70 -2.35
N ASP A 53 -21.25 -2.61 -3.12
CA ASP A 53 -20.59 -3.84 -3.55
C ASP A 53 -19.43 -3.53 -4.52
N HIS A 54 -19.65 -2.61 -5.46
CA HIS A 54 -18.60 -2.13 -6.36
C HIS A 54 -17.50 -1.40 -5.61
N MET A 55 -17.83 -0.56 -4.64
CA MET A 55 -16.83 0.11 -3.79
C MET A 55 -15.97 -0.90 -3.03
N LYS A 56 -16.55 -2.00 -2.51
CA LYS A 56 -15.79 -3.09 -1.87
C LYS A 56 -14.84 -3.76 -2.87
N SER A 57 -15.32 -4.09 -4.07
CA SER A 57 -14.51 -4.68 -5.13
C SER A 57 -13.35 -3.77 -5.53
N LEU A 58 -13.61 -2.47 -5.75
CA LEU A 58 -12.56 -1.49 -6.07
C LEU A 58 -11.54 -1.34 -4.95
N LYS A 59 -11.98 -1.33 -3.69
CA LYS A 59 -11.10 -1.27 -2.53
C LYS A 59 -10.21 -2.51 -2.42
N HIS A 60 -10.74 -3.68 -2.74
CA HIS A 60 -9.96 -4.91 -2.82
C HIS A 60 -8.92 -4.82 -3.94
N LEU A 61 -9.29 -4.39 -5.16
CA LEU A 61 -8.35 -4.18 -6.26
C LEU A 61 -7.26 -3.15 -5.90
N LEU A 62 -7.62 -2.07 -5.21
CA LEU A 62 -6.66 -1.06 -4.74
C LEU A 62 -5.65 -1.63 -3.73
N SER A 63 -6.09 -2.48 -2.80
CA SER A 63 -5.17 -3.14 -1.87
C SER A 63 -4.16 -4.02 -2.59
N THR A 64 -4.60 -4.73 -3.65
CA THR A 64 -3.70 -5.55 -4.47
C THR A 64 -2.70 -4.73 -5.30
N CYS A 65 -2.98 -3.45 -5.58
CA CYS A 65 -2.04 -2.57 -6.29
C CYS A 65 -0.76 -2.31 -5.49
N ASP A 66 -0.90 -2.05 -4.19
CA ASP A 66 0.26 -1.78 -3.32
C ASP A 66 1.09 -3.05 -3.13
N ASP A 67 0.44 -4.18 -2.91
CA ASP A 67 1.10 -5.49 -2.82
C ASP A 67 1.84 -5.83 -4.11
N GLY A 68 1.23 -5.59 -5.28
CA GLY A 68 1.84 -5.82 -6.58
C GLY A 68 3.06 -4.95 -6.86
N ARG A 69 3.04 -3.67 -6.43
CA ARG A 69 4.21 -2.81 -6.49
C ARG A 69 5.32 -3.34 -5.58
N MET A 70 4.99 -3.69 -4.35
CA MET A 70 5.96 -4.20 -3.37
C MET A 70 6.57 -5.52 -3.80
N ILE A 71 5.83 -6.39 -4.49
CA ILE A 71 6.35 -7.64 -5.05
C ILE A 71 7.29 -7.38 -6.23
N LYS A 72 6.96 -6.41 -7.10
CA LYS A 72 7.73 -6.13 -8.31
C LYS A 72 8.96 -5.27 -8.05
N GLU A 73 8.80 -4.19 -7.27
CA GLU A 73 9.81 -3.17 -7.02
C GLU A 73 10.51 -3.35 -5.68
N GLY A 74 9.95 -4.18 -4.82
CA GLY A 74 10.39 -4.37 -3.44
C GLY A 74 9.75 -3.34 -2.48
N ILE A 75 9.79 -3.67 -1.19
CA ILE A 75 9.36 -2.80 -0.11
C ILE A 75 10.42 -1.73 0.09
N LYS A 76 10.11 -0.48 -0.23
CA LYS A 76 11.02 0.65 -0.05
C LYS A 76 11.31 0.84 1.44
N THR A 77 12.53 0.49 1.85
CA THR A 77 12.90 0.36 3.26
C THR A 77 14.02 1.33 3.60
N VAL A 78 13.87 2.05 4.70
CA VAL A 78 14.91 2.90 5.28
C VAL A 78 15.36 2.33 6.61
N ILE A 79 16.68 2.22 6.80
CA ILE A 79 17.28 1.78 8.07
C ILE A 79 17.79 3.01 8.81
N VAL A 80 17.25 3.27 9.98
CA VAL A 80 17.59 4.41 10.84
C VAL A 80 18.13 3.94 12.19
N GLY A 81 18.85 4.79 12.88
CA GLY A 81 19.42 4.51 14.20
C GLY A 81 20.71 5.26 14.41
N LYS A 82 21.14 5.34 15.67
CA LYS A 82 22.38 6.03 16.05
C LYS A 82 23.63 5.44 15.38
N PRO A 83 24.74 6.18 15.31
CA PRO A 83 26.04 5.62 14.98
C PRO A 83 26.34 4.39 15.86
N ASN A 84 26.97 3.40 15.29
CA ASN A 84 27.35 2.14 15.98
C ASN A 84 26.20 1.29 16.54
N ALA A 85 24.92 1.60 16.26
CA ALA A 85 23.78 0.74 16.61
C ALA A 85 23.79 -0.60 15.86
N GLY A 86 24.61 -0.73 14.79
CA GLY A 86 24.78 -1.95 14.02
C GLY A 86 23.99 -1.98 12.71
N LYS A 87 23.63 -0.82 12.17
CA LYS A 87 22.94 -0.70 10.87
C LYS A 87 23.69 -1.38 9.73
N SER A 88 25.00 -1.11 9.60
CA SER A 88 25.86 -1.74 8.59
C SER A 88 25.99 -3.25 8.78
N SER A 89 26.06 -3.71 10.04
CA SER A 89 26.07 -5.14 10.36
C SER A 89 24.77 -5.82 9.98
N LEU A 90 23.62 -5.16 10.26
CA LEU A 90 22.32 -5.67 9.85
C LEU A 90 22.22 -5.75 8.32
N LEU A 91 22.61 -4.68 7.61
CA LEU A 91 22.63 -4.67 6.15
C LEU A 91 23.49 -5.83 5.60
N ASN A 92 24.68 -6.04 6.15
CA ASN A 92 25.58 -7.11 5.70
C ASN A 92 24.98 -8.52 5.96
N VAL A 93 24.28 -8.74 7.07
CA VAL A 93 23.59 -10.02 7.34
C VAL A 93 22.45 -10.22 6.36
N LEU A 94 21.64 -9.19 6.13
CA LEU A 94 20.53 -9.25 5.18
C LEU A 94 21.01 -9.49 3.74
N LEU A 95 22.18 -8.96 3.36
CA LEU A 95 22.83 -9.18 2.05
C LEU A 95 23.56 -10.52 1.97
N GLY A 96 24.10 -11.01 3.08
CA GLY A 96 24.96 -12.21 3.15
C GLY A 96 24.22 -13.54 3.20
N GLU A 97 22.91 -13.56 3.41
CA GLU A 97 22.12 -14.77 3.19
C GLU A 97 22.10 -15.09 1.70
N GLU A 98 22.60 -16.26 1.29
CA GLU A 98 22.95 -16.77 -0.05
C GLU A 98 21.82 -16.69 -1.12
N ARG A 99 20.84 -15.80 -0.98
CA ARG A 99 19.68 -15.65 -1.85
C ARG A 99 19.45 -14.24 -2.38
N ALA A 100 20.39 -13.31 -2.13
CA ALA A 100 20.33 -11.99 -2.75
C ALA A 100 20.74 -12.09 -4.22
N ILE A 101 19.78 -12.26 -5.11
CA ILE A 101 19.98 -12.03 -6.53
C ILE A 101 20.04 -10.51 -6.70
N VAL A 102 21.25 -9.96 -6.71
CA VAL A 102 21.49 -8.57 -7.13
C VAL A 102 21.19 -8.51 -8.63
N THR A 103 19.99 -8.12 -8.98
CA THR A 103 19.68 -7.76 -10.37
C THR A 103 20.17 -6.34 -10.61
N GLU A 104 21.32 -6.21 -11.26
CA GLU A 104 21.73 -4.94 -11.87
C GLU A 104 20.71 -4.56 -12.95
N ILE A 105 19.74 -3.71 -12.60
CA ILE A 105 18.92 -3.04 -13.60
C ILE A 105 19.77 -1.88 -14.13
N ALA A 106 20.42 -2.11 -15.28
CA ALA A 106 21.15 -1.08 -16.01
C ALA A 106 20.18 0.02 -16.45
N GLY A 107 20.29 1.22 -15.88
CA GLY A 107 19.57 2.38 -16.42
C GLY A 107 19.13 3.49 -15.47
N THR A 108 19.52 3.50 -14.19
CA THR A 108 19.20 4.64 -13.32
C THR A 108 20.45 5.41 -12.94
N THR A 109 20.46 6.67 -13.35
CA THR A 109 21.53 7.65 -13.14
C THR A 109 21.74 7.97 -11.65
N ARG A 110 22.95 7.76 -11.17
CA ARG A 110 23.79 8.47 -10.20
C ARG A 110 23.11 9.46 -9.24
N ASP A 111 22.37 9.08 -8.20
CA ASP A 111 22.28 9.97 -7.00
C ASP A 111 21.66 9.31 -5.75
N VAL A 112 21.07 8.12 -5.84
CA VAL A 112 20.60 7.36 -4.66
C VAL A 112 21.14 5.94 -4.76
N LEU A 113 21.95 5.53 -3.80
CA LEU A 113 22.43 4.14 -3.71
C LEU A 113 21.30 3.30 -3.11
N GLU A 114 20.58 2.59 -3.99
CA GLU A 114 19.55 1.63 -3.60
C GLU A 114 20.14 0.23 -3.68
N GLU A 115 19.90 -0.58 -2.66
CA GLU A 115 20.27 -1.98 -2.65
C GLU A 115 19.03 -2.87 -2.59
N HIS A 116 18.88 -3.71 -3.59
CA HIS A 116 17.80 -4.69 -3.65
C HIS A 116 18.23 -5.99 -3.00
N MET A 117 17.44 -6.48 -2.07
CA MET A 117 17.67 -7.76 -1.42
C MET A 117 16.39 -8.59 -1.38
N ASN A 118 16.53 -9.89 -1.33
CA ASN A 118 15.43 -10.82 -1.20
C ASN A 118 15.57 -11.60 0.11
N LEU A 119 14.64 -11.38 1.02
CA LEU A 119 14.57 -12.04 2.30
C LEU A 119 13.48 -13.12 2.24
N GLN A 120 13.84 -14.36 1.88
CA GLN A 120 12.93 -15.51 1.73
C GLN A 120 11.66 -15.20 0.89
N GLY A 121 11.85 -14.55 -0.26
CA GLY A 121 10.77 -14.19 -1.17
C GLY A 121 10.22 -12.79 -0.96
N ILE A 122 10.61 -12.08 0.11
CA ILE A 122 10.26 -10.68 0.31
C ILE A 122 11.37 -9.81 -0.32
N SER A 123 11.03 -9.05 -1.35
CA SER A 123 11.96 -8.06 -1.93
C SER A 123 11.97 -6.80 -1.07
N LEU A 124 13.14 -6.44 -0.57
CA LEU A 124 13.39 -5.15 0.10
C LEU A 124 14.24 -4.28 -0.80
N ASN A 125 13.87 -3.01 -0.95
CA ASN A 125 14.67 -2.00 -1.61
C ASN A 125 15.18 -1.03 -0.54
N ILE A 126 16.45 -1.20 -0.14
CA ILE A 126 17.07 -0.37 0.92
C ILE A 126 17.55 0.93 0.29
N VAL A 127 16.99 2.03 0.77
CA VAL A 127 17.30 3.38 0.30
C VAL A 127 18.37 4.01 1.21
N ASP A 128 19.29 4.77 0.60
CA ASP A 128 20.36 5.51 1.28
C ASP A 128 21.38 4.63 2.00
N THR A 129 21.87 3.62 1.30
CA THR A 129 22.94 2.74 1.84
C THR A 129 24.28 3.47 2.03
N ALA A 130 24.49 4.64 1.40
CA ALA A 130 25.69 5.45 1.61
C ALA A 130 25.82 5.94 3.06
N GLY A 131 24.74 6.45 3.64
CA GLY A 131 24.74 6.87 5.05
C GLY A 131 24.87 5.71 6.05
N ILE A 132 24.72 4.46 5.57
CA ILE A 132 24.87 3.25 6.39
C ILE A 132 26.32 2.72 6.30
N ARG A 133 26.99 2.89 5.16
CA ARG A 133 28.34 2.36 4.91
C ARG A 133 29.47 3.30 5.32
N ASP A 134 29.27 4.63 5.21
CA ASP A 134 30.25 5.65 5.53
C ASP A 134 30.14 6.06 7.01
N THR A 135 30.57 5.20 7.92
CA THR A 135 30.64 5.49 9.35
C THR A 135 32.05 5.83 9.79
N GLU A 136 32.56 7.00 9.40
CA GLU A 136 33.64 7.66 10.14
C GLU A 136 33.38 9.18 10.22
N ASP A 137 32.86 9.61 11.34
CA ASP A 137 33.12 10.86 12.09
C ASP A 137 32.62 12.25 11.61
N VAL A 138 31.91 12.49 10.52
CA VAL A 138 31.66 13.91 10.18
C VAL A 138 30.18 14.33 9.98
N VAL A 139 29.18 13.43 10.06
CA VAL A 139 27.83 13.80 9.58
C VAL A 139 26.67 13.40 10.54
N GLU A 140 26.81 13.68 11.85
CA GLU A 140 25.73 13.34 12.81
C GLU A 140 24.41 14.08 12.57
N LYS A 141 24.44 15.35 12.17
CA LYS A 141 23.22 16.13 11.89
C LYS A 141 22.67 15.93 10.49
N ILE A 142 23.52 15.75 9.48
CA ILE A 142 23.09 15.56 8.09
C ILE A 142 22.44 14.18 7.93
N GLY A 143 22.84 13.17 8.70
CA GLY A 143 22.25 11.83 8.68
C GLY A 143 20.80 11.78 9.16
N VAL A 144 20.45 12.53 10.20
CA VAL A 144 19.07 12.56 10.74
C VAL A 144 18.12 13.30 9.78
N ASP A 145 18.56 14.39 9.17
CA ASP A 145 17.70 15.16 8.26
C ASP A 145 17.47 14.41 6.93
N ARG A 146 18.50 13.74 6.38
CA ARG A 146 18.34 12.84 5.22
C ARG A 146 17.48 11.62 5.55
N ALA A 147 17.65 11.03 6.72
CA ALA A 147 16.81 9.94 7.18
C ALA A 147 15.33 10.37 7.30
N LYS A 148 15.08 11.61 7.76
CA LYS A 148 13.72 12.18 7.79
C LYS A 148 13.13 12.38 6.40
N GLU A 149 13.93 12.83 5.41
CA GLU A 149 13.46 12.96 4.03
C GLU A 149 13.16 11.61 3.39
N ASN A 150 14.09 10.67 3.48
CA ASN A 150 13.92 9.33 2.91
C ASN A 150 12.79 8.55 3.59
N ALA A 151 12.57 8.78 4.91
CA ALA A 151 11.46 8.18 5.64
C ALA A 151 10.09 8.64 5.13
N LYS A 152 9.96 9.84 4.53
CA LYS A 152 8.67 10.34 4.03
C LYS A 152 8.06 9.42 2.97
N ASP A 153 8.90 8.88 2.10
CA ASP A 153 8.49 8.06 0.95
C ASP A 153 8.76 6.56 1.16
N ALA A 154 9.19 6.15 2.36
CA ALA A 154 9.45 4.77 2.69
C ALA A 154 8.16 3.99 2.99
N ASP A 155 8.08 2.76 2.50
CA ASP A 155 7.01 1.82 2.86
C ASP A 155 7.25 1.21 4.24
N LEU A 156 8.53 1.13 4.65
CA LEU A 156 8.97 0.54 5.92
C LEU A 156 10.13 1.33 6.51
N ILE A 157 10.10 1.55 7.81
CA ILE A 157 11.23 2.06 8.59
C ILE A 157 11.72 0.98 9.54
N MET A 158 12.99 0.59 9.41
CA MET A 158 13.67 -0.29 10.36
C MET A 158 14.51 0.58 11.31
N TYR A 159 14.09 0.71 12.55
CA TYR A 159 14.81 1.45 13.57
C TYR A 159 15.69 0.52 14.38
N VAL A 160 17.00 0.68 14.26
CA VAL A 160 18.02 -0.16 14.93
C VAL A 160 18.51 0.54 16.19
N ILE A 161 18.33 -0.10 17.34
CA ILE A 161 18.76 0.34 18.67
C ILE A 161 19.86 -0.60 19.18
N ASP A 162 20.91 -0.04 19.75
CA ASP A 162 21.89 -0.81 20.53
C ASP A 162 21.31 -1.16 21.92
N ALA A 163 20.89 -2.41 22.12
CA ALA A 163 20.29 -2.85 23.36
C ALA A 163 21.28 -2.85 24.56
N SER A 164 22.57 -2.73 24.32
CA SER A 164 23.60 -2.65 25.35
C SER A 164 23.94 -1.23 25.81
N ALA A 165 23.31 -0.19 25.20
CA ALA A 165 23.55 1.21 25.48
C ALA A 165 22.25 1.93 25.93
N PRO A 166 22.33 2.98 26.76
CA PRO A 166 21.15 3.75 27.15
C PRO A 166 20.58 4.56 25.97
N LEU A 167 19.27 4.81 26.02
CA LEU A 167 18.60 5.73 25.11
C LEU A 167 19.00 7.20 25.42
N ASP A 168 19.01 8.03 24.38
CA ASP A 168 19.26 9.48 24.47
C ASP A 168 18.25 10.30 23.62
N GLU A 169 18.46 11.61 23.51
CA GLU A 169 17.58 12.52 22.80
C GLU A 169 17.45 12.18 21.30
N ASN A 170 18.48 11.60 20.69
CA ASN A 170 18.43 11.18 19.27
C ASN A 170 17.44 10.01 19.09
N ASP A 171 17.39 9.10 20.07
CA ASP A 171 16.40 8.01 20.08
C ASP A 171 14.98 8.57 20.22
N ASP A 172 14.78 9.60 21.05
CA ASP A 172 13.50 10.29 21.22
C ASP A 172 13.03 10.90 19.89
N ASP A 173 13.93 11.53 19.13
CA ASP A 173 13.61 12.12 17.83
C ASP A 173 13.25 11.06 16.77
N ILE A 174 13.96 9.94 16.76
CA ILE A 174 13.64 8.83 15.86
C ILE A 174 12.28 8.20 16.24
N MET A 175 11.99 8.02 17.53
CA MET A 175 10.72 7.48 18.01
C MET A 175 9.53 8.39 17.63
N ARG A 176 9.69 9.72 17.66
CA ARG A 176 8.68 10.65 17.13
C ARG A 176 8.53 10.54 15.62
N MET A 177 9.64 10.36 14.89
CA MET A 177 9.62 10.27 13.43
C MET A 177 8.89 9.03 12.92
N ILE A 178 9.00 7.89 13.62
CA ILE A 178 8.34 6.64 13.20
C ILE A 178 6.87 6.55 13.63
N TYR A 179 6.38 7.49 14.43
CA TYR A 179 5.00 7.50 14.87
C TYR A 179 4.03 7.64 13.69
N GLY A 180 2.99 6.78 13.68
CA GLY A 180 1.99 6.74 12.61
C GLY A 180 2.49 6.15 11.29
N ARG A 181 3.68 5.54 11.26
CA ARG A 181 4.28 4.92 10.08
C ARG A 181 4.43 3.41 10.26
N LYS A 182 4.52 2.69 9.16
CA LYS A 182 4.92 1.27 9.21
C LYS A 182 6.39 1.18 9.62
N ALA A 183 6.64 0.76 10.84
CA ALA A 183 7.98 0.68 11.42
C ALA A 183 8.18 -0.60 12.21
N ILE A 184 9.44 -1.08 12.24
CA ILE A 184 9.91 -2.17 13.10
C ILE A 184 11.07 -1.65 13.91
N ILE A 185 11.05 -1.84 15.24
CA ILE A 185 12.14 -1.52 16.14
C ILE A 185 12.97 -2.78 16.34
N LEU A 186 14.26 -2.71 16.02
CA LEU A 186 15.20 -3.80 16.12
C LEU A 186 16.16 -3.54 17.29
N LEU A 187 16.00 -4.28 18.38
CA LEU A 187 16.92 -4.27 19.53
C LEU A 187 18.13 -5.13 19.18
N ASN A 188 19.16 -4.48 18.64
CA ASN A 188 20.36 -5.15 18.19
C ASN A 188 21.36 -5.37 19.32
N LYS A 189 22.33 -6.24 19.07
CA LYS A 189 23.36 -6.70 19.99
C LYS A 189 22.81 -7.51 21.17
N ALA A 190 21.73 -8.29 20.90
CA ALA A 190 21.15 -9.19 21.90
C ALA A 190 22.12 -10.29 22.38
N ASP A 191 23.29 -10.46 21.73
CA ASP A 191 24.39 -11.32 22.14
C ASP A 191 25.26 -10.72 23.27
N LEU A 192 25.06 -9.45 23.61
CA LEU A 192 25.77 -8.75 24.68
C LEU A 192 24.91 -8.64 25.95
N ASN A 193 25.49 -8.07 27.01
CA ASN A 193 24.70 -7.71 28.19
C ASN A 193 23.74 -6.54 27.82
N THR A 194 22.49 -6.87 27.60
CA THR A 194 21.44 -5.89 27.25
C THR A 194 20.96 -5.18 28.51
N ILE A 195 20.76 -3.87 28.39
CA ILE A 195 20.16 -3.01 29.41
C ILE A 195 18.78 -2.50 28.99
N LEU A 196 18.41 -2.70 27.72
CA LEU A 196 17.12 -2.33 27.15
C LEU A 196 16.38 -3.59 26.70
N GLY A 197 15.15 -3.73 27.14
CA GLY A 197 14.24 -4.79 26.71
C GLY A 197 13.02 -4.22 25.97
N LYS A 198 12.16 -5.11 25.47
CA LYS A 198 10.95 -4.73 24.73
C LYS A 198 10.02 -3.83 25.56
N ASP A 199 9.90 -4.07 26.87
CA ASP A 199 8.99 -3.31 27.74
C ASP A 199 9.50 -1.90 28.02
N GLU A 200 10.81 -1.70 28.18
CA GLU A 200 11.41 -0.38 28.33
C GLU A 200 11.20 0.46 27.06
N ILE A 201 11.37 -0.16 25.90
CA ILE A 201 11.14 0.52 24.61
C ILE A 201 9.67 0.90 24.44
N LYS A 202 8.74 -0.02 24.73
CA LYS A 202 7.30 0.27 24.68
C LYS A 202 6.92 1.43 25.57
N LYS A 203 7.41 1.40 26.81
CA LYS A 203 7.15 2.47 27.79
C LYS A 203 7.68 3.81 27.28
N LYS A 204 8.94 3.86 26.84
CA LYS A 204 9.57 5.07 26.34
C LYS A 204 8.83 5.61 25.08
N TYR A 205 8.48 4.73 24.16
CA TYR A 205 7.72 5.08 22.94
C TYR A 205 6.35 5.68 23.28
N SER A 206 5.63 5.11 24.25
CA SER A 206 4.35 5.65 24.73
C SER A 206 4.51 7.03 25.37
N GLU A 207 5.51 7.21 26.23
CA GLU A 207 5.78 8.49 26.90
C GLU A 207 6.08 9.59 25.90
N ILE A 208 6.91 9.31 24.89
CA ILE A 208 7.32 10.30 23.86
C ILE A 208 6.15 10.69 22.96
N ASN A 209 5.30 9.74 22.58
CA ASN A 209 4.21 9.98 21.63
C ASN A 209 2.85 10.18 22.32
N GLN A 210 2.80 10.21 23.65
CA GLN A 210 1.60 10.42 24.48
C GLN A 210 0.48 9.42 24.13
N LEU A 211 0.86 8.14 24.04
CA LEU A 211 -0.06 7.08 23.59
C LEU A 211 -0.89 6.53 24.74
N ASP A 212 -2.13 6.19 24.43
CA ASP A 212 -3.03 5.46 25.31
C ASP A 212 -2.90 3.93 25.11
N SER A 213 -3.54 3.16 25.99
CA SER A 213 -3.49 1.68 25.99
C SER A 213 -4.10 1.01 24.76
N CYS A 214 -4.81 1.77 23.91
CA CYS A 214 -5.46 1.29 22.69
C CYS A 214 -4.65 1.58 21.41
N ASP A 215 -3.52 2.25 21.53
CA ASP A 215 -2.72 2.63 20.37
C ASP A 215 -1.89 1.48 19.80
N ILE A 216 -1.64 1.54 18.49
CA ILE A 216 -0.86 0.53 17.79
C ILE A 216 0.63 0.83 17.96
N PHE A 217 1.36 -0.14 18.51
CA PHE A 217 2.81 -0.07 18.67
C PHE A 217 3.53 -0.67 17.45
N PRO A 218 4.70 -0.13 17.08
CA PRO A 218 5.58 -0.82 16.14
C PRO A 218 6.02 -2.17 16.69
N ALA A 219 6.23 -3.14 15.82
CA ALA A 219 6.79 -4.44 16.21
C ALA A 219 8.21 -4.22 16.79
N ILE A 220 8.52 -4.90 17.91
CA ILE A 220 9.83 -4.82 18.56
C ILE A 220 10.46 -6.21 18.54
N ILE A 221 11.60 -6.34 17.87
CA ILE A 221 12.30 -7.61 17.65
C ILE A 221 13.72 -7.52 18.25
N GLU A 222 14.11 -8.53 19.02
CA GLU A 222 15.47 -8.66 19.51
C GLU A 222 16.33 -9.39 18.47
N ILE A 223 17.43 -8.76 18.06
CA ILE A 223 18.32 -9.31 17.04
C ILE A 223 19.78 -9.28 17.50
N SER A 224 20.58 -10.18 16.95
CA SER A 224 22.03 -10.02 16.89
C SER A 224 22.46 -10.04 15.43
N ALA A 225 22.70 -8.85 14.88
CA ALA A 225 23.21 -8.73 13.52
C ALA A 225 24.56 -9.43 13.32
N LYS A 226 25.32 -9.66 14.40
CA LYS A 226 26.59 -10.39 14.36
C LYS A 226 26.39 -11.90 14.16
N ASN A 227 25.36 -12.45 14.78
CA ASN A 227 25.14 -13.91 14.83
C ASN A 227 23.96 -14.36 13.95
N GLY A 228 23.25 -13.44 13.27
CA GLY A 228 22.03 -13.75 12.50
C GLY A 228 20.81 -14.10 13.36
N GLN A 229 20.87 -13.90 14.69
CA GLN A 229 19.75 -14.18 15.58
C GLN A 229 18.62 -13.18 15.37
N GLY A 230 17.36 -13.66 15.39
CA GLY A 230 16.17 -12.82 15.27
C GLY A 230 15.77 -12.48 13.83
N ILE A 231 16.58 -12.85 12.82
CA ILE A 231 16.26 -12.57 11.41
C ILE A 231 14.99 -13.32 10.96
N GLY A 232 14.78 -14.55 11.41
CA GLY A 232 13.55 -15.30 11.13
C GLY A 232 12.29 -14.64 11.72
N GLU A 233 12.37 -14.01 12.92
CA GLU A 233 11.28 -13.22 13.50
C GLU A 233 11.00 -11.96 12.66
N LEU A 234 12.05 -11.30 12.15
CA LEU A 234 11.95 -10.17 11.25
C LEU A 234 11.23 -10.55 9.95
N GLU A 235 11.60 -11.67 9.34
CA GLU A 235 10.95 -12.19 8.13
C GLU A 235 9.46 -12.46 8.35
N GLN A 236 9.12 -13.12 9.46
CA GLN A 236 7.73 -13.41 9.78
C GLN A 236 6.92 -12.14 10.02
N THR A 237 7.50 -11.17 10.73
CA THR A 237 6.88 -9.86 10.98
C THR A 237 6.63 -9.10 9.68
N LEU A 238 7.57 -9.13 8.75
CA LEU A 238 7.40 -8.51 7.42
C LEU A 238 6.27 -9.18 6.62
N LYS A 239 6.18 -10.51 6.65
CA LYS A 239 5.08 -11.26 6.02
C LYS A 239 3.73 -10.85 6.57
N GLU A 240 3.62 -10.72 7.89
CA GLU A 240 2.38 -10.31 8.55
C GLU A 240 2.02 -8.86 8.25
N MET A 241 3.00 -7.95 8.27
CA MET A 241 2.76 -6.52 8.04
C MET A 241 2.35 -6.16 6.61
N PHE A 242 2.90 -6.85 5.61
CA PHE A 242 2.76 -6.46 4.20
C PHE A 242 1.92 -7.43 3.38
N PHE A 243 1.77 -8.67 3.83
CA PHE A 243 1.11 -9.72 3.03
C PHE A 243 0.05 -10.49 3.82
N GLU A 244 -0.40 -9.97 4.97
CA GLU A 244 -1.38 -10.62 5.86
C GLU A 244 -1.06 -12.11 6.14
N GLY A 245 0.21 -12.47 6.18
CA GLY A 245 0.67 -13.85 6.31
C GLY A 245 0.45 -14.73 5.07
N LYS A 246 -0.13 -14.19 4.01
CA LYS A 246 -0.48 -14.92 2.78
C LYS A 246 0.49 -14.59 1.64
N ILE A 247 1.76 -14.96 1.75
CA ILE A 247 2.57 -15.07 0.54
C ILE A 247 2.34 -16.47 -0.04
N SER A 248 1.29 -16.62 -0.83
CA SER A 248 1.27 -17.63 -1.87
C SER A 248 1.71 -16.93 -3.16
N PHE A 249 2.88 -17.25 -3.66
CA PHE A 249 3.41 -16.75 -4.95
C PHE A 249 2.60 -17.23 -6.16
N ASN A 250 1.52 -17.94 -5.93
CA ASN A 250 0.62 -18.49 -6.93
C ASN A 250 -0.74 -17.85 -6.77
N ASP A 251 -1.16 -17.10 -7.78
CA ASP A 251 -2.53 -16.77 -8.16
C ASP A 251 -3.17 -15.46 -7.64
N GLU A 252 -2.49 -14.55 -6.94
CA GLU A 252 -3.09 -13.24 -6.66
C GLU A 252 -2.82 -12.22 -7.77
N ILE A 253 -3.85 -11.45 -8.07
CA ILE A 253 -3.93 -10.50 -9.17
C ILE A 253 -3.33 -9.18 -8.69
N TYR A 254 -2.15 -8.81 -9.20
CA TYR A 254 -1.51 -7.54 -8.81
C TYR A 254 -1.61 -6.50 -9.92
N ILE A 255 -2.11 -5.32 -9.57
CA ILE A 255 -2.08 -4.15 -10.45
C ILE A 255 -0.76 -3.42 -10.20
N THR A 256 0.14 -3.48 -11.16
CA THR A 256 1.51 -2.94 -11.04
C THR A 256 1.67 -1.54 -11.64
N ASN A 257 0.60 -0.93 -12.14
CA ASN A 257 0.67 0.33 -12.87
C ASN A 257 0.05 1.47 -12.06
N VAL A 258 0.85 2.48 -11.72
CA VAL A 258 0.43 3.69 -10.98
C VAL A 258 -0.79 4.37 -11.64
N ARG A 259 -0.83 4.38 -12.97
CA ARG A 259 -1.97 4.92 -13.73
C ARG A 259 -3.27 4.15 -13.44
N HIS A 260 -3.21 2.83 -13.35
CA HIS A 260 -4.37 2.00 -13.01
C HIS A 260 -4.82 2.23 -11.56
N LYS A 261 -3.89 2.40 -10.62
CA LYS A 261 -4.20 2.75 -9.24
C LYS A 261 -4.93 4.09 -9.14
N THR A 262 -4.47 5.10 -9.88
CA THR A 262 -5.12 6.41 -9.94
C THR A 262 -6.53 6.29 -10.50
N ALA A 263 -6.73 5.57 -11.60
CA ALA A 263 -8.03 5.35 -12.19
C ALA A 263 -9.00 4.61 -11.26
N LEU A 264 -8.51 3.58 -10.53
CA LEU A 264 -9.33 2.87 -9.53
C LEU A 264 -9.73 3.78 -8.37
N ASN A 265 -8.82 4.63 -7.89
CA ASN A 265 -9.13 5.61 -6.84
C ASN A 265 -10.18 6.61 -7.31
N ASN A 266 -10.02 7.15 -8.51
CA ASN A 266 -10.98 8.10 -9.08
C ASN A 266 -12.36 7.47 -9.25
N ALA A 267 -12.41 6.22 -9.73
CA ALA A 267 -13.67 5.47 -9.84
C ALA A 267 -14.31 5.22 -8.45
N TYR A 268 -13.51 4.89 -7.45
CA TYR A 268 -13.98 4.72 -6.09
C TYR A 268 -14.58 6.02 -5.51
N GLU A 269 -13.89 7.15 -5.68
CA GLU A 269 -14.38 8.45 -5.21
C GLU A 269 -15.65 8.90 -5.97
N ALA A 270 -15.76 8.57 -7.25
CA ALA A 270 -16.98 8.82 -8.02
C ALA A 270 -18.16 8.01 -7.47
N LEU A 271 -17.99 6.70 -7.23
CA LEU A 271 -19.04 5.87 -6.61
C LEU A 271 -19.40 6.32 -5.20
N LYS A 272 -18.44 6.82 -4.43
CA LYS A 272 -18.69 7.40 -3.11
C LYS A 272 -19.60 8.63 -3.19
N LYS A 273 -19.42 9.49 -4.19
CA LYS A 273 -20.33 10.63 -4.45
C LYS A 273 -21.74 10.16 -4.81
N VAL A 274 -21.88 9.09 -5.61
CA VAL A 274 -23.18 8.48 -5.87
C VAL A 274 -23.88 8.10 -4.57
N LYS A 275 -23.16 7.39 -3.68
CA LYS A 275 -23.69 7.01 -2.36
C LYS A 275 -24.10 8.23 -1.53
N GLU A 276 -23.24 9.24 -1.45
CA GLU A 276 -23.52 10.49 -0.73
C GLU A 276 -24.79 11.19 -1.29
N SER A 277 -24.95 11.20 -2.61
CA SER A 277 -26.15 11.77 -3.26
C SER A 277 -27.42 10.99 -2.92
N ILE A 278 -27.35 9.65 -2.85
CA ILE A 278 -28.45 8.80 -2.44
C ILE A 278 -28.82 9.07 -0.96
N ASP A 279 -27.82 9.09 -0.06
CA ASP A 279 -27.97 9.36 1.37
C ASP A 279 -28.62 10.74 1.64
N MET A 280 -28.32 11.73 0.80
CA MET A 280 -28.90 13.08 0.85
C MET A 280 -30.28 13.18 0.22
N GLY A 281 -30.81 12.11 -0.40
CA GLY A 281 -32.06 12.14 -1.12
C GLY A 281 -32.06 13.06 -2.33
N MET A 282 -30.90 13.17 -3.02
CA MET A 282 -30.79 13.96 -4.23
C MET A 282 -31.58 13.31 -5.38
N PRO A 283 -32.05 14.09 -6.37
CA PRO A 283 -32.67 13.55 -7.58
C PRO A 283 -31.73 12.60 -8.34
N GLU A 284 -32.31 11.63 -9.05
CA GLU A 284 -31.61 10.53 -9.70
C GLU A 284 -30.68 10.99 -10.84
N ASP A 285 -30.92 12.13 -11.48
CA ASP A 285 -30.04 12.73 -12.47
C ASP A 285 -28.64 13.04 -11.94
N PHE A 286 -28.53 13.30 -10.64
CA PHE A 286 -27.21 13.47 -10.00
C PHE A 286 -26.40 12.17 -9.95
N TYR A 287 -27.06 11.02 -9.86
CA TYR A 287 -26.38 9.72 -9.80
C TYR A 287 -25.72 9.37 -11.13
N SER A 288 -26.36 9.70 -12.27
CA SER A 288 -25.87 9.33 -13.59
C SER A 288 -24.55 10.01 -13.93
N ILE A 289 -24.32 11.24 -13.48
CA ILE A 289 -23.06 11.97 -13.72
C ILE A 289 -21.89 11.24 -13.06
N ASP A 290 -21.98 10.98 -11.76
CA ASP A 290 -20.90 10.35 -11.00
C ASP A 290 -20.73 8.86 -11.38
N LEU A 291 -21.81 8.16 -11.77
CA LEU A 291 -21.74 6.81 -12.32
C LEU A 291 -20.94 6.80 -13.63
N MET A 292 -21.17 7.76 -14.52
CA MET A 292 -20.42 7.86 -15.77
C MET A 292 -18.96 8.23 -15.56
N ASP A 293 -18.65 9.08 -14.58
CA ASP A 293 -17.27 9.36 -14.19
C ASP A 293 -16.55 8.07 -13.77
N ALA A 294 -17.18 7.25 -12.92
CA ALA A 294 -16.64 5.96 -12.54
C ALA A 294 -16.44 5.02 -13.75
N TYR A 295 -17.40 4.98 -14.65
CA TYR A 295 -17.35 4.17 -15.86
C TYR A 295 -16.17 4.55 -16.77
N GLU A 296 -15.92 5.85 -16.98
CA GLU A 296 -14.82 6.36 -17.81
C GLU A 296 -13.46 6.04 -17.19
N GLU A 297 -13.29 6.27 -15.88
CA GLU A 297 -12.06 5.97 -15.16
C GLU A 297 -11.71 4.48 -15.27
N LEU A 298 -12.67 3.59 -15.06
CA LEU A 298 -12.48 2.15 -15.22
C LEU A 298 -12.16 1.75 -16.67
N GLY A 299 -12.74 2.43 -17.65
CA GLY A 299 -12.45 2.23 -19.07
C GLY A 299 -11.00 2.53 -19.43
N SER A 300 -10.39 3.51 -18.77
CA SER A 300 -8.98 3.86 -18.97
C SER A 300 -8.02 2.71 -18.59
N ILE A 301 -8.44 1.79 -17.72
CA ILE A 301 -7.66 0.62 -17.29
C ILE A 301 -7.74 -0.49 -18.34
N THR A 302 -8.92 -0.75 -18.90
CA THR A 302 -9.15 -1.82 -19.88
C THR A 302 -8.72 -1.44 -21.29
N GLY A 303 -8.44 -0.14 -21.52
CA GLY A 303 -8.15 0.42 -22.84
C GLY A 303 -9.40 0.57 -23.73
N GLU A 304 -10.58 0.53 -23.12
CA GLU A 304 -11.85 0.71 -23.79
C GLU A 304 -12.30 2.17 -23.60
N THR A 305 -12.36 2.90 -24.68
CA THR A 305 -13.07 4.19 -24.73
C THR A 305 -14.58 3.92 -24.80
N ILE A 306 -15.38 4.90 -24.40
CA ILE A 306 -16.84 4.83 -24.58
C ILE A 306 -17.09 4.64 -26.08
N GLY A 307 -17.45 3.43 -26.46
CA GLY A 307 -18.01 3.19 -27.78
C GLY A 307 -19.42 3.77 -27.75
N GLU A 308 -19.69 4.81 -28.50
CA GLU A 308 -21.07 5.32 -28.72
C GLU A 308 -22.03 4.18 -29.06
N ASP A 309 -21.54 3.15 -29.72
CA ASP A 309 -22.28 1.94 -30.08
C ASP A 309 -22.78 1.15 -28.87
N LEU A 310 -22.00 1.02 -27.80
CA LEU A 310 -22.37 0.26 -26.61
C LEU A 310 -23.43 1.00 -25.77
N VAL A 311 -23.27 2.32 -25.64
CA VAL A 311 -24.27 3.19 -25.00
C VAL A 311 -25.59 3.08 -25.77
N ASN A 312 -25.55 3.22 -27.09
CA ASN A 312 -26.72 3.10 -27.96
C ASN A 312 -27.35 1.70 -27.90
N GLU A 313 -26.55 0.62 -27.79
CA GLU A 313 -27.05 -0.76 -27.67
C GLU A 313 -27.83 -0.97 -26.36
N ILE A 314 -27.35 -0.40 -25.26
CA ILE A 314 -28.02 -0.53 -23.96
C ILE A 314 -29.29 0.31 -23.93
N PHE A 315 -29.25 1.56 -24.42
CA PHE A 315 -30.44 2.38 -24.56
C PHE A 315 -31.49 1.72 -25.47
N SER A 316 -31.04 1.05 -26.54
CA SER A 316 -31.97 0.32 -27.40
C SER A 316 -32.65 -0.87 -26.71
N LYS A 317 -31.97 -1.54 -25.76
CA LYS A 317 -32.55 -2.65 -24.99
C LYS A 317 -33.68 -2.19 -24.07
N PHE A 318 -33.59 -0.97 -23.51
CA PHE A 318 -34.66 -0.39 -22.71
C PHE A 318 -35.80 0.15 -23.54
N CYS A 319 -35.51 0.66 -24.73
CA CYS A 319 -36.52 1.18 -25.66
C CYS A 319 -37.30 0.08 -26.42
N MET A 320 -36.75 -1.15 -26.56
CA MET A 320 -37.42 -2.24 -27.29
C MET A 320 -38.31 -3.12 -26.39
N GLY A 321 -38.52 -2.74 -25.15
CA GLY A 321 -39.48 -3.39 -24.24
C GLY A 321 -40.94 -2.91 -24.44
N LYS A 322 -41.26 -2.32 -25.56
CA LYS A 322 -42.65 -1.95 -25.97
C LYS A 322 -43.22 -2.98 -26.91
#